data_6ebf8cb8893c3e92d377e85490424d47
#
_entry.id   6ebf8cb8893c3e92d377e85490424d47
#
_cell.length_a   1.000
_cell.length_b   1.000
_cell.length_c   1.000
_cell.angle_alpha   90.00
_cell.angle_beta   90.00
_cell.angle_gamma   90.00
#
_symmetry.space_group_name_H-M   'P 1'
#
loop_
_entity.id
_entity.type
_entity.pdbx_description
1 polymer ?
#
loop_
_entity_poly.entity_id
_entity_poly.type
_entity_poly.pdbx_seq_one_letter_code
_entity_poly.pdbx_strand_id
1 'polypeptide(L)'
;MAKFRATAKEFARIAFPYFQGDDRWWGRGLLLVVIALQLFQVWLNVRFNAWYNKFYTALQDKNWDVFIYQFGVFTVLAVLFIVTAVYQLYLQQWLQIRWRRWLTEAYLGRWLADGTHYRMRLKGDEADNPDQRIAEDIKQFVDSTLNIGIALLGSIVTLISFVVILWTLSAATPLMIGSASYEIPGYLVWAALIYSALGTWVTHLVGRPLIKLNFDQQRYEADFRFSLVRLRENAEEVTLLAGEPAEEEHLLDRFGHVMRNWYGIMSRTKRLTFLTAGYSQVAIIFPFLVVSPVYFFGALTLGGLMQIAQAFSQVQSSLSFFVSAYSSIADWKAVLDRLTGFEESIGWAQGLDKTAPQVEFISDGAGTLHVDQLAVGLPNGQEIVRLTDLVIAPGERILVTGPSGSGKTSLFRALGGVWPFGTGTIRVPKGASVLVLPQGPYLPLGTLRGALAYPGGQGAFTQDDIDAVLDAVGLGALHDQLNT
;
A
#
# COMPACT_ATOMS: atom_id res chain seq x y z
N MET A 1 -16.46 11.51 -14.05
CA MET A 1 -16.74 10.12 -14.49
C MET A 1 -15.54 9.47 -15.18
N ALA A 2 -14.83 10.12 -16.12
CA ALA A 2 -13.67 9.51 -16.81
C ALA A 2 -12.54 9.08 -15.87
N LYS A 3 -12.10 9.95 -14.94
CA LYS A 3 -11.07 9.62 -13.93
C LYS A 3 -11.46 8.43 -13.04
N PHE A 4 -12.71 8.35 -12.60
CA PHE A 4 -13.19 7.24 -11.78
C PHE A 4 -13.16 5.91 -12.54
N ARG A 5 -13.56 5.91 -13.82
CA ARG A 5 -13.48 4.71 -14.67
C ARG A 5 -12.03 4.27 -14.91
N ALA A 6 -11.10 5.21 -15.07
CA ALA A 6 -9.68 4.89 -15.19
C ALA A 6 -9.15 4.22 -13.92
N THR A 7 -9.37 4.82 -12.75
CA THR A 7 -8.96 4.24 -11.45
C THR A 7 -9.58 2.86 -11.21
N ALA A 8 -10.86 2.66 -11.56
CA ALA A 8 -11.51 1.36 -11.43
C ALA A 8 -10.89 0.30 -12.35
N LYS A 9 -10.45 0.69 -13.56
CA LYS A 9 -9.75 -0.22 -14.49
C LYS A 9 -8.36 -0.57 -14.01
N GLU A 10 -7.60 0.40 -13.48
CA GLU A 10 -6.27 0.20 -12.87
C GLU A 10 -6.38 -0.75 -11.67
N PHE A 11 -7.32 -0.48 -10.78
CA PHE A 11 -7.61 -1.34 -9.64
C PHE A 11 -7.96 -2.78 -10.07
N ALA A 12 -8.85 -2.91 -11.05
CA ALA A 12 -9.28 -4.21 -11.56
C ALA A 12 -8.09 -5.00 -12.14
N ARG A 13 -7.16 -4.34 -12.83
CA ARG A 13 -5.97 -4.95 -13.42
C ARG A 13 -5.05 -5.57 -12.35
N ILE A 14 -4.89 -4.91 -11.20
CA ILE A 14 -4.02 -5.39 -10.13
C ILE A 14 -4.75 -6.38 -9.21
N ALA A 15 -6.02 -6.12 -8.88
CA ALA A 15 -6.76 -6.87 -7.88
C ALA A 15 -7.37 -8.20 -8.40
N PHE A 16 -7.98 -8.19 -9.60
CA PHE A 16 -8.74 -9.34 -10.09
C PHE A 16 -7.91 -10.58 -10.41
N PRO A 17 -6.65 -10.49 -10.89
CA PRO A 17 -5.85 -11.69 -11.20
C PRO A 17 -5.71 -12.65 -10.00
N TYR A 18 -5.62 -12.14 -8.77
CA TYR A 18 -5.60 -12.97 -7.57
C TYR A 18 -6.84 -13.86 -7.46
N PHE A 19 -8.01 -13.30 -7.74
CA PHE A 19 -9.28 -14.03 -7.66
C PHE A 19 -9.56 -14.94 -8.88
N GLN A 20 -8.64 -14.97 -9.86
CA GLN A 20 -8.72 -15.83 -11.04
C GLN A 20 -7.59 -16.85 -11.13
N GLY A 21 -6.49 -16.65 -10.34
CA GLY A 21 -5.31 -17.48 -10.30
C GLY A 21 -5.48 -18.80 -9.51
N ASP A 22 -4.38 -19.40 -9.14
CA ASP A 22 -4.35 -20.72 -8.46
C ASP A 22 -5.00 -20.70 -7.09
N ASP A 23 -4.94 -19.57 -6.38
CA ASP A 23 -5.52 -19.39 -5.04
C ASP A 23 -6.98 -18.90 -5.06
N ARG A 24 -7.63 -18.89 -6.22
CA ARG A 24 -8.97 -18.28 -6.45
C ARG A 24 -10.07 -18.76 -5.51
N TRP A 25 -10.09 -20.06 -5.20
CA TRP A 25 -11.15 -20.62 -4.35
C TRP A 25 -11.02 -20.16 -2.90
N TRP A 26 -9.80 -20.16 -2.38
CA TRP A 26 -9.53 -19.62 -1.05
C TRP A 26 -9.76 -18.11 -0.99
N GLY A 27 -9.28 -17.36 -1.97
CA GLY A 27 -9.48 -15.91 -2.03
C GLY A 27 -10.96 -15.53 -2.08
N ARG A 28 -11.73 -16.15 -2.97
CA ARG A 28 -13.19 -15.91 -3.09
C ARG A 28 -13.95 -16.38 -1.86
N GLY A 29 -13.63 -17.56 -1.33
CA GLY A 29 -14.28 -18.12 -0.14
C GLY A 29 -14.06 -17.25 1.10
N LEU A 30 -12.80 -16.86 1.37
CA LEU A 30 -12.48 -15.98 2.50
C LEU A 30 -13.15 -14.60 2.36
N LEU A 31 -13.13 -14.00 1.17
CA LEU A 31 -13.79 -12.72 0.93
C LEU A 31 -15.29 -12.81 1.17
N LEU A 32 -15.94 -13.86 0.66
CA LEU A 32 -17.37 -14.10 0.86
C LEU A 32 -17.70 -14.25 2.34
N VAL A 33 -16.94 -15.04 3.08
CA VAL A 33 -17.15 -15.25 4.51
C VAL A 33 -16.95 -13.94 5.29
N VAL A 34 -15.91 -13.16 4.99
CA VAL A 34 -15.66 -11.86 5.64
C VAL A 34 -16.81 -10.89 5.37
N ILE A 35 -17.32 -10.84 4.13
CA ILE A 35 -18.49 -10.03 3.78
C ILE A 35 -19.73 -10.52 4.53
N ALA A 36 -19.97 -11.82 4.59
CA ALA A 36 -21.11 -12.39 5.31
C ALA A 36 -21.06 -12.07 6.81
N LEU A 37 -19.87 -12.15 7.44
CA LEU A 37 -19.68 -11.78 8.84
C LEU A 37 -19.90 -10.27 9.05
N GLN A 38 -19.46 -9.41 8.14
CA GLN A 38 -19.73 -7.96 8.17
C GLN A 38 -21.22 -7.67 8.12
N LEU A 39 -21.95 -8.30 7.21
CA LEU A 39 -23.40 -8.15 7.11
C LEU A 39 -24.13 -8.70 8.35
N PHE A 40 -23.64 -9.79 8.90
CA PHE A 40 -24.17 -10.35 10.14
C PHE A 40 -23.95 -9.42 11.34
N GLN A 41 -22.81 -8.71 11.42
CA GLN A 41 -22.60 -7.68 12.44
C GLN A 41 -23.60 -6.53 12.30
N VAL A 42 -23.89 -6.07 11.06
CA VAL A 42 -24.92 -5.06 10.86
C VAL A 42 -26.29 -5.57 11.32
N TRP A 43 -26.63 -6.82 11.00
CA TRP A 43 -27.87 -7.44 11.49
C TRP A 43 -27.91 -7.51 13.03
N LEU A 44 -26.79 -7.86 13.69
CA LEU A 44 -26.70 -7.84 15.16
C LEU A 44 -26.91 -6.44 15.72
N ASN A 45 -26.36 -5.39 15.09
CA ASN A 45 -26.60 -4.00 15.50
C ASN A 45 -28.08 -3.60 15.40
N VAL A 46 -28.80 -4.07 14.36
CA VAL A 46 -30.24 -3.89 14.25
C VAL A 46 -30.97 -4.64 15.38
N ARG A 47 -30.53 -5.85 15.75
CA ARG A 47 -31.09 -6.59 16.89
C ARG A 47 -30.83 -5.91 18.24
N PHE A 48 -29.62 -5.36 18.43
CA PHE A 48 -29.32 -4.54 19.61
C PHE A 48 -30.23 -3.31 19.69
N ASN A 49 -30.51 -2.65 18.57
CA ASN A 49 -31.40 -1.50 18.53
C ASN A 49 -32.82 -1.88 18.99
N ALA A 50 -33.38 -3.01 18.54
CA ALA A 50 -34.65 -3.52 19.00
C ALA A 50 -34.62 -3.99 20.49
N TRP A 51 -33.48 -4.52 20.94
CA TRP A 51 -33.25 -4.89 22.32
C TRP A 51 -33.28 -3.68 23.26
N TYR A 52 -32.67 -2.53 22.87
CA TYR A 52 -32.70 -1.28 23.63
C TYR A 52 -34.14 -0.90 24.00
N ASN A 53 -35.07 -0.98 23.05
CA ASN A 53 -36.48 -0.68 23.31
C ASN A 53 -37.04 -1.55 24.42
N LYS A 54 -36.95 -2.88 24.26
CA LYS A 54 -37.54 -3.84 25.21
C LYS A 54 -36.89 -3.75 26.59
N PHE A 55 -35.61 -3.62 26.68
CA PHE A 55 -34.86 -3.58 27.93
C PHE A 55 -35.21 -2.32 28.76
N TYR A 56 -35.17 -1.14 28.14
CA TYR A 56 -35.46 0.10 28.85
C TYR A 56 -36.93 0.31 29.14
N THR A 57 -37.83 -0.27 28.31
CA THR A 57 -39.27 -0.29 28.64
C THR A 57 -39.54 -1.19 29.87
N ALA A 58 -38.91 -2.37 29.94
CA ALA A 58 -39.03 -3.24 31.12
C ALA A 58 -38.51 -2.57 32.41
N LEU A 59 -37.46 -1.75 32.30
CA LEU A 59 -36.97 -0.91 33.44
C LEU A 59 -37.98 0.16 33.83
N GLN A 60 -38.56 0.86 32.87
CA GLN A 60 -39.58 1.88 33.09
C GLN A 60 -40.81 1.28 33.80
N ASP A 61 -41.26 0.14 33.33
CA ASP A 61 -42.46 -0.59 33.84
C ASP A 61 -42.17 -1.38 35.12
N LYS A 62 -40.91 -1.40 35.60
CA LYS A 62 -40.41 -2.15 36.74
C LYS A 62 -40.74 -3.65 36.65
N ASN A 63 -40.80 -4.20 35.44
CA ASN A 63 -41.08 -5.61 35.17
C ASN A 63 -39.78 -6.43 35.27
N TRP A 64 -39.60 -7.07 36.44
CA TRP A 64 -38.40 -7.83 36.77
C TRP A 64 -38.21 -9.05 35.86
N ASP A 65 -39.27 -9.78 35.53
CA ASP A 65 -39.17 -11.01 34.74
C ASP A 65 -38.72 -10.71 33.30
N VAL A 66 -39.32 -9.69 32.67
CA VAL A 66 -38.93 -9.23 31.34
C VAL A 66 -37.51 -8.65 31.36
N PHE A 67 -37.16 -7.92 32.41
CA PHE A 67 -35.79 -7.36 32.55
C PHE A 67 -34.73 -8.47 32.57
N ILE A 68 -34.88 -9.50 33.41
CA ILE A 68 -33.96 -10.64 33.49
C ILE A 68 -33.92 -11.41 32.17
N TYR A 69 -35.05 -11.62 31.53
CA TYR A 69 -35.10 -12.24 30.20
C TYR A 69 -34.31 -11.43 29.18
N GLN A 70 -34.48 -10.09 29.14
CA GLN A 70 -33.73 -9.22 28.23
C GLN A 70 -32.23 -9.18 28.55
N PHE A 71 -31.81 -9.34 29.80
CA PHE A 71 -30.40 -9.49 30.16
C PHE A 71 -29.80 -10.77 29.57
N GLY A 72 -30.54 -11.89 29.60
CA GLY A 72 -30.15 -13.12 28.90
C GLY A 72 -30.01 -12.93 27.38
N VAL A 73 -30.97 -12.23 26.75
CA VAL A 73 -30.92 -11.90 25.32
C VAL A 73 -29.69 -11.06 24.98
N PHE A 74 -29.39 -10.06 25.83
CA PHE A 74 -28.15 -9.24 25.65
C PHE A 74 -26.90 -10.09 25.68
N THR A 75 -26.78 -11.00 26.64
CA THR A 75 -25.62 -11.88 26.79
C THR A 75 -25.38 -12.70 25.52
N VAL A 76 -26.45 -13.28 24.95
CA VAL A 76 -26.37 -14.05 23.71
C VAL A 76 -25.93 -13.14 22.52
N LEU A 77 -26.60 -11.98 22.38
CA LEU A 77 -26.24 -11.03 21.31
C LEU A 77 -24.78 -10.54 21.43
N ALA A 78 -24.33 -10.24 22.66
CA ALA A 78 -22.97 -9.79 22.93
C ALA A 78 -21.93 -10.86 22.59
N VAL A 79 -22.17 -12.12 22.99
CA VAL A 79 -21.28 -13.24 22.66
C VAL A 79 -21.21 -13.43 21.14
N LEU A 80 -22.37 -13.45 20.45
CA LEU A 80 -22.39 -13.56 19.00
C LEU A 80 -21.65 -12.41 18.31
N PHE A 81 -21.83 -11.18 18.80
CA PHE A 81 -21.14 -10.00 18.25
C PHE A 81 -19.63 -10.10 18.42
N ILE A 82 -19.16 -10.47 19.62
CA ILE A 82 -17.72 -10.62 19.92
C ILE A 82 -17.11 -11.73 19.04
N VAL A 83 -17.74 -12.90 19.00
CA VAL A 83 -17.26 -14.03 18.18
C VAL A 83 -17.19 -13.63 16.70
N THR A 84 -18.24 -13.00 16.19
CA THR A 84 -18.28 -12.54 14.79
C THR A 84 -17.20 -11.52 14.50
N ALA A 85 -17.00 -10.54 15.38
CA ALA A 85 -15.98 -9.49 15.20
C ALA A 85 -14.56 -10.07 15.20
N VAL A 86 -14.27 -10.98 16.14
CA VAL A 86 -12.95 -11.63 16.25
C VAL A 86 -12.66 -12.49 15.02
N TYR A 87 -13.61 -13.33 14.60
CA TYR A 87 -13.41 -14.18 13.43
C TYR A 87 -13.37 -13.37 12.12
N GLN A 88 -14.13 -12.29 12.01
CA GLN A 88 -14.04 -11.38 10.86
C GLN A 88 -12.65 -10.79 10.74
N LEU A 89 -12.09 -10.25 11.83
CA LEU A 89 -10.72 -9.70 11.84
C LEU A 89 -9.69 -10.77 11.48
N TYR A 90 -9.78 -11.95 12.08
CA TYR A 90 -8.85 -13.06 11.84
C TYR A 90 -8.87 -13.52 10.37
N LEU A 91 -10.07 -13.75 9.81
CA LEU A 91 -10.22 -14.21 8.44
C LEU A 91 -9.82 -13.12 7.42
N GLN A 92 -10.07 -11.85 7.75
CA GLN A 92 -9.61 -10.72 6.96
C GLN A 92 -8.08 -10.67 6.91
N GLN A 93 -7.39 -10.81 8.06
CA GLN A 93 -5.93 -10.88 8.11
C GLN A 93 -5.38 -12.10 7.35
N TRP A 94 -6.08 -13.22 7.41
CA TRP A 94 -5.71 -14.41 6.64
C TRP A 94 -5.82 -14.15 5.12
N LEU A 95 -6.88 -13.50 4.67
CA LEU A 95 -7.03 -13.08 3.28
C LEU A 95 -5.92 -12.07 2.88
N GLN A 96 -5.61 -11.10 3.75
CA GLN A 96 -4.56 -10.10 3.52
C GLN A 96 -3.20 -10.76 3.23
N ILE A 97 -2.77 -11.69 4.09
CA ILE A 97 -1.45 -12.31 3.94
C ILE A 97 -1.38 -13.21 2.71
N ARG A 98 -2.45 -13.95 2.37
CA ARG A 98 -2.51 -14.79 1.17
C ARG A 98 -2.46 -13.95 -0.10
N TRP A 99 -3.27 -12.89 -0.18
CA TRP A 99 -3.29 -11.99 -1.32
C TRP A 99 -1.96 -11.26 -1.50
N ARG A 100 -1.38 -10.77 -0.39
CA ARG A 100 -0.05 -10.16 -0.39
C ARG A 100 1.01 -11.13 -0.91
N ARG A 101 1.03 -12.39 -0.43
CA ARG A 101 1.96 -13.40 -0.88
C ARG A 101 1.86 -13.60 -2.40
N TRP A 102 0.67 -13.81 -2.90
CA TRP A 102 0.43 -14.02 -4.33
C TRP A 102 0.92 -12.82 -5.18
N LEU A 103 0.59 -11.60 -4.80
CA LEU A 103 1.06 -10.40 -5.49
C LEU A 103 2.59 -10.29 -5.44
N THR A 104 3.19 -10.52 -4.28
CA THR A 104 4.65 -10.45 -4.12
C THR A 104 5.36 -11.46 -5.02
N GLU A 105 4.90 -12.72 -5.04
CA GLU A 105 5.44 -13.78 -5.92
C GLU A 105 5.28 -13.40 -7.40
N ALA A 106 4.12 -12.89 -7.79
CA ALA A 106 3.85 -12.48 -9.17
C ALA A 106 4.74 -11.30 -9.61
N TYR A 107 4.90 -10.28 -8.75
CA TYR A 107 5.74 -9.13 -9.07
C TYR A 107 7.23 -9.47 -9.06
N LEU A 108 7.72 -10.27 -8.10
CA LEU A 108 9.11 -10.75 -8.08
C LEU A 108 9.42 -11.56 -9.33
N GLY A 109 8.55 -12.50 -9.70
CA GLY A 109 8.73 -13.30 -10.90
C GLY A 109 8.82 -12.46 -12.17
N ARG A 110 7.93 -11.47 -12.35
CA ARG A 110 7.94 -10.57 -13.51
C ARG A 110 9.13 -9.61 -13.52
N TRP A 111 9.54 -9.12 -12.37
CA TRP A 111 10.64 -8.17 -12.23
C TRP A 111 12.01 -8.81 -12.47
N LEU A 112 12.18 -10.09 -12.04
CA LEU A 112 13.44 -10.81 -12.24
C LEU A 112 13.52 -11.51 -13.60
N ALA A 113 12.38 -11.79 -14.25
CA ALA A 113 12.36 -12.49 -15.55
C ALA A 113 13.17 -11.73 -16.61
N ASP A 114 13.96 -12.49 -17.37
CA ASP A 114 14.67 -12.01 -18.55
C ASP A 114 15.49 -10.72 -18.37
N GLY A 115 16.02 -10.49 -17.16
CA GLY A 115 16.76 -9.28 -16.85
C GLY A 115 15.94 -7.99 -16.81
N THR A 116 14.61 -8.08 -16.64
CA THR A 116 13.69 -6.93 -16.57
C THR A 116 14.14 -5.90 -15.53
N HIS A 117 14.62 -6.32 -14.36
CA HIS A 117 15.14 -5.46 -13.30
C HIS A 117 16.31 -4.58 -13.77
N TYR A 118 17.20 -5.12 -14.62
CA TYR A 118 18.30 -4.37 -15.21
C TYR A 118 17.80 -3.41 -16.29
N ARG A 119 16.92 -3.87 -17.19
CA ARG A 119 16.38 -3.05 -18.28
C ARG A 119 15.59 -1.85 -17.76
N MET A 120 14.85 -1.99 -16.64
CA MET A 120 14.15 -0.88 -16.01
C MET A 120 15.10 0.25 -15.60
N ARG A 121 16.30 -0.06 -15.11
CA ARG A 121 17.32 0.95 -14.77
C ARG A 121 17.81 1.76 -15.96
N LEU A 122 17.67 1.23 -17.19
CA LEU A 122 18.06 1.91 -18.41
C LEU A 122 17.07 3.01 -18.83
N LYS A 123 15.87 3.04 -18.23
CA LYS A 123 14.87 4.08 -18.47
C LYS A 123 15.22 5.44 -17.87
N GLY A 124 16.18 5.48 -16.92
CA GLY A 124 16.65 6.71 -16.25
C GLY A 124 16.08 6.88 -14.84
N ASP A 125 16.27 8.07 -14.24
CA ASP A 125 15.91 8.39 -12.84
C ASP A 125 14.41 8.30 -12.51
N GLU A 126 13.56 8.20 -13.51
CA GLU A 126 12.14 7.88 -13.34
C GLU A 126 11.91 6.41 -12.98
N ALA A 127 12.98 5.59 -12.92
CA ALA A 127 12.88 4.22 -12.46
C ALA A 127 12.47 4.22 -11.00
N ASP A 128 11.20 3.93 -10.79
CA ASP A 128 10.56 3.68 -9.53
C ASP A 128 11.43 2.78 -8.62
N ASN A 129 11.39 2.97 -7.32
CA ASN A 129 12.09 2.13 -6.34
C ASN A 129 11.41 0.75 -6.23
N PRO A 130 11.85 -0.28 -6.98
CA PRO A 130 11.16 -1.58 -7.04
C PRO A 130 11.10 -2.28 -5.69
N ASP A 131 12.12 -2.10 -4.86
CA ASP A 131 12.21 -2.59 -3.49
C ASP A 131 11.05 -2.08 -2.64
N GLN A 132 10.77 -0.78 -2.66
CA GLN A 132 9.67 -0.17 -1.95
C GLN A 132 8.30 -0.61 -2.52
N ARG A 133 8.19 -0.72 -3.85
CA ARG A 133 6.94 -1.19 -4.50
C ARG A 133 6.58 -2.59 -4.06
N ILE A 134 7.56 -3.51 -4.04
CA ILE A 134 7.35 -4.91 -3.70
C ILE A 134 7.19 -5.11 -2.19
N ALA A 135 8.01 -4.46 -1.36
CA ALA A 135 8.00 -4.65 0.08
C ALA A 135 6.85 -3.93 0.79
N GLU A 136 6.57 -2.67 0.42
CA GLU A 136 5.66 -1.77 1.14
C GLU A 136 4.35 -1.52 0.40
N ASP A 137 4.40 -1.10 -0.89
CA ASP A 137 3.20 -0.68 -1.60
C ASP A 137 2.24 -1.84 -1.86
N ILE A 138 2.72 -3.05 -2.16
CA ILE A 138 1.86 -4.25 -2.27
C ILE A 138 1.13 -4.49 -0.95
N LYS A 139 1.83 -4.43 0.18
CA LYS A 139 1.23 -4.59 1.51
C LYS A 139 0.16 -3.53 1.74
N GLN A 140 0.51 -2.27 1.54
CA GLN A 140 -0.40 -1.14 1.78
C GLN A 140 -1.62 -1.19 0.85
N PHE A 141 -1.45 -1.60 -0.41
CA PHE A 141 -2.53 -1.80 -1.37
C PHE A 141 -3.55 -2.83 -0.89
N VAL A 142 -3.08 -4.01 -0.49
CA VAL A 142 -3.95 -5.10 -0.01
C VAL A 142 -4.67 -4.70 1.28
N ASP A 143 -3.93 -4.18 2.25
CA ASP A 143 -4.46 -3.77 3.55
C ASP A 143 -5.52 -2.67 3.40
N SER A 144 -5.21 -1.63 2.65
CA SER A 144 -6.13 -0.51 2.44
C SER A 144 -7.35 -0.93 1.61
N THR A 145 -7.17 -1.75 0.59
CA THR A 145 -8.30 -2.24 -0.25
C THR A 145 -9.32 -3.01 0.58
N LEU A 146 -8.88 -3.96 1.41
CA LEU A 146 -9.78 -4.76 2.23
C LEU A 146 -10.40 -3.91 3.35
N ASN A 147 -9.60 -3.09 4.04
CA ASN A 147 -10.09 -2.26 5.13
C ASN A 147 -11.14 -1.24 4.63
N ILE A 148 -10.82 -0.49 3.57
CA ILE A 148 -11.75 0.51 3.01
C ILE A 148 -12.98 -0.18 2.41
N GLY A 149 -12.79 -1.26 1.67
CA GLY A 149 -13.90 -1.97 1.01
C GLY A 149 -14.90 -2.57 2.01
N ILE A 150 -14.42 -3.24 3.06
CA ILE A 150 -15.27 -3.86 4.09
C ILE A 150 -15.95 -2.77 4.94
N ALA A 151 -15.21 -1.74 5.35
CA ALA A 151 -15.76 -0.64 6.13
C ALA A 151 -16.82 0.17 5.34
N LEU A 152 -16.58 0.40 4.05
CA LEU A 152 -17.53 1.07 3.16
C LEU A 152 -18.82 0.24 3.01
N LEU A 153 -18.69 -1.07 2.76
CA LEU A 153 -19.83 -1.97 2.70
C LEU A 153 -20.63 -1.94 4.01
N GLY A 154 -19.94 -2.06 5.14
CA GLY A 154 -20.55 -2.00 6.46
C GLY A 154 -21.28 -0.68 6.70
N SER A 155 -20.67 0.45 6.37
CA SER A 155 -21.26 1.78 6.55
C SER A 155 -22.47 2.00 5.66
N ILE A 156 -22.45 1.54 4.40
CA ILE A 156 -23.59 1.66 3.47
C ILE A 156 -24.77 0.83 3.99
N VAL A 157 -24.54 -0.44 4.35
CA VAL A 157 -25.62 -1.33 4.82
C VAL A 157 -26.17 -0.86 6.16
N THR A 158 -25.32 -0.40 7.08
CA THR A 158 -25.74 0.20 8.36
C THR A 158 -26.57 1.45 8.10
N LEU A 159 -26.12 2.36 7.24
CA LEU A 159 -26.85 3.57 6.90
C LEU A 159 -28.26 3.26 6.37
N ILE A 160 -28.36 2.37 5.39
CA ILE A 160 -29.65 1.97 4.81
C ILE A 160 -30.56 1.36 5.89
N SER A 161 -30.04 0.42 6.69
CA SER A 161 -30.80 -0.26 7.73
C SER A 161 -31.33 0.72 8.79
N PHE A 162 -30.48 1.61 9.29
CA PHE A 162 -30.86 2.53 10.36
C PHE A 162 -31.64 3.75 9.87
N VAL A 163 -31.49 4.18 8.61
CA VAL A 163 -32.38 5.16 7.98
C VAL A 163 -33.81 4.60 7.90
N VAL A 164 -34.00 3.35 7.50
CA VAL A 164 -35.33 2.71 7.49
C VAL A 164 -35.91 2.63 8.89
N ILE A 165 -35.13 2.20 9.89
CA ILE A 165 -35.56 2.17 11.30
C ILE A 165 -35.95 3.56 11.79
N LEU A 166 -35.09 4.55 11.56
CA LEU A 166 -35.32 5.93 12.01
C LEU A 166 -36.53 6.57 11.31
N TRP A 167 -36.77 6.22 10.05
CA TRP A 167 -37.95 6.64 9.30
C TRP A 167 -39.23 6.07 9.90
N THR A 168 -39.25 4.76 10.18
CA THR A 168 -40.42 4.10 10.80
C THR A 168 -40.70 4.62 12.22
N LEU A 169 -39.65 4.87 13.01
CA LEU A 169 -39.78 5.46 14.34
C LEU A 169 -40.29 6.91 14.29
N SER A 170 -39.88 7.70 13.27
CA SER A 170 -40.39 9.06 13.06
C SER A 170 -41.91 9.09 12.78
N ALA A 171 -42.43 8.08 12.08
CA ALA A 171 -43.89 7.98 11.81
C ALA A 171 -44.73 7.73 13.07
N ALA A 172 -44.11 7.08 14.05
CA ALA A 172 -44.77 6.77 15.35
C ALA A 172 -44.61 7.91 16.40
N THR A 173 -43.74 8.91 16.12
CA THR A 173 -43.39 9.99 17.05
C THR A 173 -43.50 11.32 16.35
N PRO A 174 -44.62 12.08 16.45
CA PRO A 174 -44.72 13.41 15.82
C PRO A 174 -43.71 14.40 16.43
N LEU A 175 -43.27 15.36 15.64
CA LEU A 175 -42.43 16.45 16.16
C LEU A 175 -43.26 17.41 17.02
N MET A 176 -42.90 17.55 18.28
CA MET A 176 -43.57 18.51 19.18
C MET A 176 -42.72 19.77 19.36
N ILE A 177 -43.33 20.91 19.04
CA ILE A 177 -42.73 22.22 19.28
C ILE A 177 -43.70 23.02 20.17
N GLY A 178 -43.39 23.11 21.46
CA GLY A 178 -44.31 23.64 22.47
C GLY A 178 -45.53 22.73 22.62
N SER A 179 -46.72 23.30 22.46
CA SER A 179 -48.00 22.54 22.49
C SER A 179 -48.49 22.05 21.12
N ALA A 180 -47.75 22.41 20.05
CA ALA A 180 -48.16 22.03 18.69
C ALA A 180 -47.48 20.72 18.26
N SER A 181 -48.27 19.83 17.65
CA SER A 181 -47.80 18.55 17.07
C SER A 181 -47.72 18.69 15.54
N TYR A 182 -46.58 18.35 14.98
CA TYR A 182 -46.32 18.39 13.53
C TYR A 182 -45.98 16.97 13.04
N GLU A 183 -46.77 16.46 12.10
CA GLU A 183 -46.53 15.19 11.44
C GLU A 183 -45.62 15.40 10.22
N ILE A 184 -44.30 15.40 10.43
CA ILE A 184 -43.29 15.50 9.34
C ILE A 184 -42.72 14.11 9.08
N PRO A 185 -42.99 13.49 7.91
CA PRO A 185 -42.47 12.16 7.58
C PRO A 185 -40.94 12.12 7.65
N GLY A 186 -40.38 11.21 8.44
CA GLY A 186 -38.96 10.99 8.53
C GLY A 186 -38.15 12.15 9.15
N TYR A 187 -38.73 13.02 9.95
CA TYR A 187 -38.04 14.20 10.51
C TYR A 187 -36.76 13.85 11.27
N LEU A 188 -36.70 12.70 11.94
CA LEU A 188 -35.48 12.23 12.61
C LEU A 188 -34.35 11.93 11.62
N VAL A 189 -34.67 11.43 10.42
CA VAL A 189 -33.68 11.21 9.37
C VAL A 189 -33.17 12.54 8.82
N TRP A 190 -34.08 13.51 8.58
CA TRP A 190 -33.69 14.85 8.15
C TRP A 190 -32.84 15.56 9.20
N ALA A 191 -33.19 15.43 10.48
CA ALA A 191 -32.40 15.98 11.58
C ALA A 191 -30.99 15.36 11.62
N ALA A 192 -30.85 14.03 11.44
CA ALA A 192 -29.56 13.36 11.36
C ALA A 192 -28.72 13.81 10.15
N LEU A 193 -29.34 13.95 8.99
CA LEU A 193 -28.68 14.44 7.77
C LEU A 193 -28.18 15.89 7.92
N ILE A 194 -29.02 16.79 8.42
CA ILE A 194 -28.65 18.20 8.64
C ILE A 194 -27.53 18.29 9.67
N TYR A 195 -27.64 17.56 10.79
CA TYR A 195 -26.62 17.51 11.84
C TYR A 195 -25.28 17.00 11.27
N SER A 196 -25.29 15.91 10.53
CA SER A 196 -24.09 15.33 9.94
C SER A 196 -23.48 16.22 8.86
N ALA A 197 -24.30 16.83 8.00
CA ALA A 197 -23.83 17.74 6.95
C ALA A 197 -23.18 19.00 7.56
N LEU A 198 -23.82 19.60 8.59
CA LEU A 198 -23.27 20.75 9.29
C LEU A 198 -21.95 20.40 9.99
N GLY A 199 -21.92 19.28 10.72
CA GLY A 199 -20.70 18.80 11.38
C GLY A 199 -19.55 18.56 10.40
N THR A 200 -19.85 17.90 9.29
CA THR A 200 -18.89 17.67 8.20
C THR A 200 -18.35 18.96 7.62
N TRP A 201 -19.24 19.89 7.28
CA TRP A 201 -18.87 21.18 6.71
C TRP A 201 -17.95 21.99 7.65
N VAL A 202 -18.31 22.11 8.91
CA VAL A 202 -17.50 22.82 9.92
C VAL A 202 -16.16 22.12 10.16
N THR A 203 -16.16 20.77 10.26
CA THR A 203 -14.94 19.98 10.41
C THR A 203 -13.99 20.19 9.22
N HIS A 204 -14.53 20.22 8.00
CA HIS A 204 -13.73 20.50 6.80
C HIS A 204 -13.11 21.91 6.83
N LEU A 205 -13.89 22.93 7.19
CA LEU A 205 -13.37 24.30 7.28
C LEU A 205 -12.21 24.43 8.27
N VAL A 206 -12.32 23.80 9.44
CA VAL A 206 -11.29 23.87 10.49
C VAL A 206 -10.10 22.96 10.16
N GLY A 207 -10.35 21.81 9.54
CA GLY A 207 -9.32 20.81 9.22
C GLY A 207 -8.51 21.10 7.96
N ARG A 208 -9.07 21.82 6.98
CA ARG A 208 -8.41 22.11 5.70
C ARG A 208 -6.97 22.65 5.79
N PRO A 209 -6.61 23.57 6.72
CA PRO A 209 -5.24 24.05 6.84
C PRO A 209 -4.23 22.97 7.26
N LEU A 210 -4.68 21.87 7.92
CA LEU A 210 -3.80 20.78 8.31
C LEU A 210 -3.20 20.05 7.10
N ILE A 211 -3.90 20.03 5.97
CA ILE A 211 -3.41 19.38 4.74
C ILE A 211 -2.08 20.01 4.33
N LYS A 212 -2.04 21.34 4.28
CA LYS A 212 -0.81 22.07 3.92
C LYS A 212 0.29 21.86 4.97
N LEU A 213 -0.05 21.97 6.26
CA LEU A 213 0.92 21.81 7.34
C LEU A 213 1.52 20.39 7.35
N ASN A 214 0.72 19.36 7.12
CA ASN A 214 1.22 17.98 7.02
C ASN A 214 2.12 17.79 5.79
N PHE A 215 1.78 18.39 4.65
CA PHE A 215 2.63 18.37 3.47
C PHE A 215 3.99 19.08 3.73
N ASP A 216 3.95 20.27 4.33
CA ASP A 216 5.15 21.02 4.70
C ASP A 216 5.99 20.23 5.73
N GLN A 217 5.35 19.52 6.68
CA GLN A 217 6.03 18.66 7.65
C GLN A 217 6.84 17.57 6.96
N GLN A 218 6.22 16.85 6.03
CA GLN A 218 6.89 15.78 5.27
C GLN A 218 8.10 16.34 4.50
N ARG A 219 7.97 17.52 3.89
CA ARG A 219 9.06 18.17 3.19
C ARG A 219 10.20 18.55 4.14
N TYR A 220 9.91 19.20 5.29
CA TYR A 220 10.95 19.59 6.24
C TYR A 220 11.66 18.38 6.87
N GLU A 221 10.92 17.30 7.16
CA GLU A 221 11.51 16.03 7.62
C GLU A 221 12.42 15.40 6.57
N ALA A 222 12.02 15.43 5.29
CA ALA A 222 12.83 14.93 4.18
C ALA A 222 14.10 15.77 3.99
N ASP A 223 14.00 17.10 4.05
CA ASP A 223 15.13 18.02 3.93
C ASP A 223 16.13 17.82 5.09
N PHE A 224 15.64 17.65 6.30
CA PHE A 224 16.46 17.36 7.49
C PHE A 224 17.18 16.00 7.36
N ARG A 225 16.44 14.95 6.98
CA ARG A 225 17.00 13.62 6.74
C ARG A 225 18.07 13.63 5.65
N PHE A 226 17.81 14.32 4.54
CA PHE A 226 18.77 14.46 3.45
C PHE A 226 20.06 15.10 3.93
N SER A 227 19.99 16.15 4.76
CA SER A 227 21.17 16.80 5.34
C SER A 227 21.97 15.86 6.23
N LEU A 228 21.29 15.03 7.05
CA LEU A 228 21.96 14.01 7.88
C LEU A 228 22.65 12.92 7.04
N VAL A 229 22.00 12.46 5.97
CA VAL A 229 22.58 11.46 5.05
C VAL A 229 23.82 12.06 4.38
N ARG A 230 23.74 13.28 3.88
CA ARG A 230 24.86 13.99 3.25
C ARG A 230 26.05 14.16 4.20
N LEU A 231 25.78 14.53 5.45
CA LEU A 231 26.85 14.63 6.48
C LEU A 231 27.50 13.25 6.71
N ARG A 232 26.71 12.20 6.83
CA ARG A 232 27.23 10.83 6.99
C ARG A 232 28.09 10.37 5.82
N GLU A 233 27.68 10.70 4.59
CA GLU A 233 28.40 10.34 3.37
C GLU A 233 29.72 11.10 3.20
N ASN A 234 29.82 12.31 3.78
CA ASN A 234 31.01 13.17 3.69
C ASN A 234 31.64 13.40 5.09
N ALA A 235 31.55 12.40 5.97
CA ALA A 235 31.98 12.54 7.36
C ALA A 235 33.50 12.78 7.47
N GLU A 236 34.31 12.15 6.62
CA GLU A 236 35.78 12.33 6.58
C GLU A 236 36.16 13.76 6.15
N GLU A 237 35.53 14.26 5.08
CA GLU A 237 35.79 15.60 4.54
C GLU A 237 35.40 16.70 5.55
N VAL A 238 34.25 16.53 6.23
CA VAL A 238 33.79 17.47 7.26
C VAL A 238 34.77 17.48 8.43
N THR A 239 35.24 16.30 8.89
CA THR A 239 36.20 16.21 10.00
C THR A 239 37.58 16.79 9.61
N LEU A 240 38.06 16.52 8.41
CA LEU A 240 39.32 17.09 7.91
C LEU A 240 39.30 18.62 7.82
N LEU A 241 38.11 19.21 7.61
CA LEU A 241 37.92 20.65 7.55
C LEU A 241 37.53 21.26 8.92
N ALA A 242 37.45 20.44 10.00
CA ALA A 242 36.91 20.84 11.31
C ALA A 242 35.55 21.56 11.20
N GLY A 243 34.67 21.03 10.32
CA GLY A 243 33.41 21.64 9.92
C GLY A 243 32.22 21.28 10.83
N GLU A 244 32.40 20.44 11.87
CA GLU A 244 31.32 19.93 12.71
C GLU A 244 30.45 21.03 13.33
N PRO A 245 30.99 22.17 13.84
CA PRO A 245 30.15 23.22 14.41
C PRO A 245 29.24 23.90 13.36
N ALA A 246 29.74 24.05 12.13
CA ALA A 246 28.95 24.65 11.06
C ALA A 246 27.84 23.72 10.57
N GLU A 247 28.13 22.43 10.49
CA GLU A 247 27.11 21.41 10.15
C GLU A 247 26.07 21.27 11.25
N GLU A 248 26.46 21.35 12.54
CA GLU A 248 25.52 21.34 13.66
C GLU A 248 24.56 22.53 13.58
N GLU A 249 25.06 23.75 13.34
CA GLU A 249 24.22 24.96 13.20
C GLU A 249 23.23 24.80 12.03
N HIS A 250 23.71 24.30 10.90
CA HIS A 250 22.89 24.06 9.71
C HIS A 250 21.78 23.00 9.97
N LEU A 251 22.11 21.91 10.64
CA LEU A 251 21.17 20.86 11.01
C LEU A 251 20.14 21.37 12.01
N LEU A 252 20.55 22.16 13.00
CA LEU A 252 19.64 22.76 13.98
C LEU A 252 18.70 23.77 13.33
N ASP A 253 19.14 24.56 12.36
CA ASP A 253 18.25 25.45 11.60
C ASP A 253 17.20 24.64 10.80
N ARG A 254 17.64 23.58 10.08
CA ARG A 254 16.72 22.66 9.39
C ARG A 254 15.71 22.05 10.34
N PHE A 255 16.15 21.55 11.49
CA PHE A 255 15.27 21.01 12.52
C PHE A 255 14.34 22.09 13.11
N GLY A 256 14.81 23.33 13.18
CA GLY A 256 13.98 24.48 13.57
C GLY A 256 12.77 24.69 12.66
N HIS A 257 12.86 24.39 11.36
CA HIS A 257 11.70 24.41 10.45
C HIS A 257 10.69 23.30 10.79
N VAL A 258 11.18 22.09 11.07
CA VAL A 258 10.36 20.96 11.54
C VAL A 258 9.58 21.34 12.78
N MET A 259 10.26 21.88 13.78
CA MET A 259 9.66 22.28 15.07
C MET A 259 8.62 23.40 14.91
N ARG A 260 8.93 24.46 14.17
CA ARG A 260 7.98 25.56 13.94
C ARG A 260 6.69 25.09 13.28
N ASN A 261 6.82 24.24 12.25
CA ASN A 261 5.66 23.69 11.56
C ASN A 261 4.85 22.75 12.47
N TRP A 262 5.54 21.95 13.30
CA TRP A 262 4.90 21.07 14.28
C TRP A 262 4.03 21.83 15.27
N TYR A 263 4.48 22.98 15.78
CA TYR A 263 3.65 23.84 16.61
C TYR A 263 2.41 24.36 15.87
N GLY A 264 2.54 24.64 14.58
CA GLY A 264 1.40 24.95 13.71
C GLY A 264 0.38 23.80 13.64
N ILE A 265 0.86 22.57 13.42
CA ILE A 265 0.05 21.33 13.42
C ILE A 265 -0.63 21.15 14.77
N MET A 266 0.10 21.24 15.88
CA MET A 266 -0.45 21.10 17.24
C MET A 266 -1.59 22.10 17.50
N SER A 267 -1.40 23.36 17.14
CA SER A 267 -2.42 24.40 17.32
C SER A 267 -3.68 24.12 16.50
N ARG A 268 -3.54 23.66 15.26
CA ARG A 268 -4.68 23.33 14.40
C ARG A 268 -5.36 22.04 14.83
N THR A 269 -4.60 21.01 15.17
CA THR A 269 -5.12 19.74 15.70
C THR A 269 -5.92 19.97 16.97
N LYS A 270 -5.40 20.80 17.90
CA LYS A 270 -6.14 21.19 19.11
C LYS A 270 -7.53 21.77 18.79
N ARG A 271 -7.59 22.73 17.85
CA ARG A 271 -8.87 23.35 17.46
C ARG A 271 -9.83 22.34 16.82
N LEU A 272 -9.28 21.48 15.94
CA LEU A 272 -10.07 20.43 15.31
C LEU A 272 -10.59 19.43 16.34
N THR A 273 -9.76 19.00 17.29
CA THR A 273 -10.14 18.07 18.35
C THR A 273 -11.21 18.66 19.26
N PHE A 274 -11.10 19.94 19.64
CA PHE A 274 -12.18 20.62 20.40
C PHE A 274 -13.51 20.61 19.64
N LEU A 275 -13.47 20.91 18.34
CA LEU A 275 -14.66 20.90 17.51
C LEU A 275 -15.26 19.49 17.40
N THR A 276 -14.46 18.49 17.03
CA THR A 276 -14.93 17.12 16.82
C THR A 276 -15.38 16.46 18.12
N ALA A 277 -14.68 16.69 19.23
CA ALA A 277 -15.11 16.22 20.54
C ALA A 277 -16.42 16.89 20.98
N GLY A 278 -16.52 18.21 20.83
CA GLY A 278 -17.76 18.95 21.12
C GLY A 278 -18.94 18.47 20.26
N TYR A 279 -18.69 18.31 18.95
CA TYR A 279 -19.67 17.74 18.03
C TYR A 279 -20.14 16.35 18.45
N SER A 280 -19.21 15.47 18.84
CA SER A 280 -19.56 14.12 19.30
C SER A 280 -20.36 14.12 20.60
N GLN A 281 -20.05 15.02 21.55
CA GLN A 281 -20.83 15.13 22.78
C GLN A 281 -22.24 15.68 22.53
N VAL A 282 -22.39 16.67 21.65
CA VAL A 282 -23.71 17.19 21.27
C VAL A 282 -24.50 16.09 20.52
N ALA A 283 -23.86 15.26 19.70
CA ALA A 283 -24.51 14.15 18.99
C ALA A 283 -25.19 13.15 19.94
N ILE A 284 -24.65 12.93 21.13
CA ILE A 284 -25.24 12.05 22.15
C ILE A 284 -26.57 12.66 22.67
N ILE A 285 -26.60 13.95 22.93
CA ILE A 285 -27.73 14.63 23.54
C ILE A 285 -28.79 15.07 22.51
N PHE A 286 -28.38 15.33 21.27
CA PHE A 286 -29.24 15.90 20.23
C PHE A 286 -30.53 15.11 19.98
N PRO A 287 -30.53 13.76 19.81
CA PRO A 287 -31.76 13.00 19.63
C PRO A 287 -32.67 13.06 20.85
N PHE A 288 -32.10 13.12 22.06
CA PHE A 288 -32.88 13.30 23.29
C PHE A 288 -33.58 14.67 23.30
N LEU A 289 -32.92 15.74 22.93
CA LEU A 289 -33.55 17.07 22.84
C LEU A 289 -34.70 17.12 21.86
N VAL A 290 -34.55 16.44 20.72
CA VAL A 290 -35.57 16.43 19.65
C VAL A 290 -36.78 15.62 20.05
N VAL A 291 -36.61 14.49 20.78
CA VAL A 291 -37.67 13.50 21.05
C VAL A 291 -38.22 13.58 22.49
N SER A 292 -37.50 14.23 23.41
CA SER A 292 -37.93 14.32 24.81
C SER A 292 -39.31 14.95 25.02
N PRO A 293 -39.78 15.94 24.25
CA PRO A 293 -41.16 16.42 24.42
C PRO A 293 -42.20 15.29 24.28
N VAL A 294 -42.04 14.40 23.26
CA VAL A 294 -42.94 13.27 23.02
C VAL A 294 -42.91 12.28 24.19
N TYR A 295 -41.73 12.05 24.78
CA TYR A 295 -41.58 11.20 25.96
C TYR A 295 -42.28 11.78 27.19
N PHE A 296 -42.07 13.08 27.49
CA PHE A 296 -42.68 13.74 28.66
C PHE A 296 -44.18 13.91 28.54
N PHE A 297 -44.74 13.98 27.33
CA PHE A 297 -46.20 13.95 27.11
C PHE A 297 -46.78 12.52 27.17
N GLY A 298 -45.97 11.49 27.44
CA GLY A 298 -46.40 10.13 27.63
C GLY A 298 -46.71 9.34 26.37
N ALA A 299 -46.40 9.89 25.18
CA ALA A 299 -46.63 9.22 23.89
C ALA A 299 -45.48 8.29 23.44
N LEU A 300 -44.36 8.28 24.17
CA LEU A 300 -43.21 7.43 23.90
C LEU A 300 -42.70 6.81 25.19
N THR A 301 -42.26 5.54 25.13
CA THR A 301 -41.62 4.85 26.26
C THR A 301 -40.13 5.23 26.36
N LEU A 302 -39.53 5.02 27.55
CA LEU A 302 -38.07 5.18 27.72
C LEU A 302 -37.31 4.28 26.74
N GLY A 303 -37.77 3.06 26.52
CA GLY A 303 -37.20 2.16 25.54
C GLY A 303 -37.23 2.70 24.11
N GLY A 304 -38.34 3.31 23.70
CA GLY A 304 -38.47 3.97 22.40
C GLY A 304 -37.51 5.17 22.26
N LEU A 305 -37.37 5.98 23.31
CA LEU A 305 -36.41 7.09 23.34
C LEU A 305 -34.97 6.62 23.16
N MET A 306 -34.57 5.56 23.89
CA MET A 306 -33.22 4.97 23.80
C MET A 306 -32.98 4.30 22.43
N GLN A 307 -33.99 3.67 21.86
CA GLN A 307 -33.94 3.08 20.53
C GLN A 307 -33.67 4.15 19.45
N ILE A 308 -34.41 5.27 19.52
CA ILE A 308 -34.24 6.39 18.59
C ILE A 308 -32.81 6.99 18.73
N ALA A 309 -32.36 7.23 19.97
CA ALA A 309 -31.04 7.77 20.22
C ALA A 309 -29.92 6.88 19.65
N GLN A 310 -30.05 5.57 19.82
CA GLN A 310 -29.10 4.60 19.29
C GLN A 310 -29.16 4.54 17.73
N ALA A 311 -30.36 4.55 17.15
CA ALA A 311 -30.52 4.56 15.70
C ALA A 311 -29.96 5.84 15.06
N PHE A 312 -30.19 7.00 15.70
CA PHE A 312 -29.60 8.27 15.28
C PHE A 312 -28.07 8.22 15.29
N SER A 313 -27.48 7.70 16.36
CA SER A 313 -26.02 7.53 16.48
C SER A 313 -25.45 6.65 15.36
N GLN A 314 -26.14 5.57 14.96
CA GLN A 314 -25.69 4.70 13.85
C GLN A 314 -25.76 5.41 12.48
N VAL A 315 -26.82 6.17 12.23
CA VAL A 315 -26.94 7.00 11.00
C VAL A 315 -25.84 8.05 10.96
N GLN A 316 -25.64 8.79 12.05
CA GLN A 316 -24.62 9.82 12.15
C GLN A 316 -23.21 9.25 11.97
N SER A 317 -22.88 8.13 12.62
CA SER A 317 -21.59 7.47 12.49
C SER A 317 -21.33 6.97 11.05
N SER A 318 -22.34 6.40 10.39
CA SER A 318 -22.23 5.94 9.01
C SER A 318 -22.03 7.10 8.03
N LEU A 319 -22.67 8.24 8.25
CA LEU A 319 -22.46 9.45 7.44
C LEU A 319 -21.07 10.05 7.68
N SER A 320 -20.61 10.08 8.93
CA SER A 320 -19.27 10.58 9.29
C SER A 320 -18.15 9.72 8.71
N PHE A 321 -18.38 8.42 8.50
CA PHE A 321 -17.42 7.52 7.88
C PHE A 321 -16.96 8.01 6.50
N PHE A 322 -17.87 8.49 5.65
CA PHE A 322 -17.51 8.95 4.31
C PHE A 322 -16.52 10.13 4.32
N VAL A 323 -16.58 10.93 5.37
CA VAL A 323 -15.65 12.07 5.56
C VAL A 323 -14.28 11.60 6.03
N SER A 324 -14.24 10.69 7.00
CA SER A 324 -12.97 10.14 7.51
C SER A 324 -12.29 9.23 6.49
N ALA A 325 -13.05 8.50 5.69
CA ALA A 325 -12.54 7.61 4.66
C ALA A 325 -11.86 8.37 3.49
N TYR A 326 -12.14 9.66 3.31
CA TYR A 326 -11.56 10.45 2.20
C TYR A 326 -10.04 10.43 2.18
N SER A 327 -9.40 10.63 3.34
CA SER A 327 -7.93 10.57 3.46
C SER A 327 -7.41 9.18 3.10
N SER A 328 -8.00 8.13 3.65
CA SER A 328 -7.60 6.75 3.39
C SER A 328 -7.78 6.36 1.91
N ILE A 329 -8.82 6.87 1.26
CA ILE A 329 -9.04 6.65 -0.18
C ILE A 329 -7.99 7.41 -1.01
N ALA A 330 -7.59 8.62 -0.61
CA ALA A 330 -6.54 9.36 -1.28
C ALA A 330 -5.19 8.66 -1.16
N ASP A 331 -4.83 8.18 0.02
CA ASP A 331 -3.61 7.41 0.28
C ASP A 331 -3.62 6.09 -0.51
N TRP A 332 -4.74 5.38 -0.51
CA TRP A 332 -4.93 4.17 -1.31
C TRP A 332 -4.77 4.45 -2.81
N LYS A 333 -5.32 5.56 -3.30
CA LYS A 333 -5.17 5.95 -4.71
C LYS A 333 -3.71 6.24 -5.07
N ALA A 334 -2.96 6.90 -4.19
CA ALA A 334 -1.54 7.15 -4.41
C ALA A 334 -0.74 5.84 -4.50
N VAL A 335 -1.04 4.86 -3.64
CA VAL A 335 -0.42 3.52 -3.72
C VAL A 335 -0.78 2.81 -5.02
N LEU A 336 -2.06 2.86 -5.43
CA LEU A 336 -2.52 2.29 -6.69
C LEU A 336 -1.80 2.91 -7.89
N ASP A 337 -1.61 4.23 -7.90
CA ASP A 337 -0.90 4.94 -8.98
C ASP A 337 0.56 4.51 -9.08
N ARG A 338 1.24 4.37 -7.93
CA ARG A 338 2.62 3.90 -7.90
C ARG A 338 2.77 2.45 -8.40
N LEU A 339 1.89 1.54 -7.96
CA LEU A 339 1.89 0.15 -8.46
C LEU A 339 1.56 0.09 -9.95
N THR A 340 0.67 0.95 -10.44
CA THR A 340 0.36 1.06 -11.87
C THR A 340 1.57 1.53 -12.66
N GLY A 341 2.29 2.55 -12.20
CA GLY A 341 3.54 3.02 -12.82
C GLY A 341 4.63 1.94 -12.83
N PHE A 342 4.73 1.17 -11.75
CA PHE A 342 5.65 0.04 -11.67
C PHE A 342 5.32 -1.05 -12.70
N GLU A 343 4.02 -1.42 -12.86
CA GLU A 343 3.59 -2.34 -13.90
C GLU A 343 3.90 -1.83 -15.31
N GLU A 344 3.71 -0.54 -15.57
CA GLU A 344 4.04 0.09 -16.85
C GLU A 344 5.54 0.05 -17.11
N SER A 345 6.38 0.26 -16.08
CA SER A 345 7.83 0.16 -16.18
C SER A 345 8.30 -1.26 -16.44
N ILE A 346 7.71 -2.27 -15.80
CA ILE A 346 7.94 -3.69 -16.12
C ILE A 346 7.53 -3.98 -17.56
N GLY A 347 6.34 -3.55 -17.97
CA GLY A 347 5.83 -3.77 -19.33
C GLY A 347 6.69 -3.10 -20.40
N TRP A 348 7.21 -1.90 -20.14
CA TRP A 348 8.16 -1.23 -21.01
C TRP A 348 9.46 -2.04 -21.15
N ALA A 349 10.05 -2.48 -20.03
CA ALA A 349 11.30 -3.24 -20.01
C ALA A 349 11.16 -4.59 -20.76
N GLN A 350 10.02 -5.27 -20.62
CA GLN A 350 9.69 -6.50 -21.33
C GLN A 350 9.34 -6.27 -22.82
N GLY A 351 8.91 -5.06 -23.15
CA GLY A 351 8.57 -4.66 -24.53
C GLY A 351 9.78 -4.22 -25.37
N LEU A 352 10.94 -3.94 -24.75
CA LEU A 352 12.15 -3.51 -25.44
C LEU A 352 12.57 -4.51 -26.54
N ASP A 353 12.41 -5.80 -26.27
CA ASP A 353 12.74 -6.86 -27.23
C ASP A 353 11.86 -6.87 -28.48
N LYS A 354 10.74 -6.13 -28.49
CA LYS A 354 9.77 -6.11 -29.61
C LYS A 354 9.82 -4.82 -30.41
N THR A 355 10.37 -3.75 -29.87
CA THR A 355 10.22 -2.38 -30.40
C THR A 355 11.52 -1.71 -30.81
N ALA A 356 12.65 -2.15 -30.24
CA ALA A 356 13.97 -1.59 -30.59
C ALA A 356 14.73 -2.48 -31.57
N PRO A 357 15.56 -1.90 -32.47
CA PRO A 357 16.54 -2.67 -33.19
C PRO A 357 17.42 -3.42 -32.21
N GLN A 358 17.57 -4.73 -32.38
CA GLN A 358 18.27 -5.58 -31.41
C GLN A 358 19.53 -6.21 -32.01
N VAL A 359 20.49 -6.46 -31.15
CA VAL A 359 21.59 -7.35 -31.45
C VAL A 359 21.08 -8.79 -31.45
N GLU A 360 21.19 -9.47 -32.57
CA GLU A 360 20.75 -10.85 -32.71
C GLU A 360 21.85 -11.81 -32.22
N PHE A 361 21.51 -12.68 -31.27
CA PHE A 361 22.41 -13.74 -30.79
C PHE A 361 22.09 -15.05 -31.48
N ILE A 362 23.05 -15.57 -32.23
CA ILE A 362 22.93 -16.85 -32.96
C ILE A 362 23.91 -17.83 -32.36
N SER A 363 23.44 -18.99 -31.92
CA SER A 363 24.29 -20.12 -31.54
C SER A 363 24.53 -21.01 -32.78
N ASP A 364 25.77 -21.01 -33.26
CA ASP A 364 26.15 -21.80 -34.42
C ASP A 364 27.27 -22.83 -34.11
N GLY A 365 27.57 -23.69 -35.08
CA GLY A 365 28.61 -24.74 -34.95
C GLY A 365 30.03 -24.28 -35.33
N ALA A 366 30.29 -22.99 -35.60
CA ALA A 366 31.54 -22.51 -36.20
C ALA A 366 32.76 -22.52 -35.25
N GLY A 367 32.58 -22.77 -33.98
CA GLY A 367 33.66 -22.84 -32.98
C GLY A 367 34.37 -21.53 -32.67
N THR A 368 33.95 -20.41 -33.29
CA THR A 368 34.52 -19.05 -33.12
C THR A 368 33.39 -18.11 -32.68
N LEU A 369 33.75 -17.06 -31.95
CA LEU A 369 32.82 -15.93 -31.73
C LEU A 369 32.95 -14.97 -32.90
N HIS A 370 31.85 -14.70 -33.60
CA HIS A 370 31.83 -13.78 -34.74
C HIS A 370 30.80 -12.64 -34.50
N VAL A 371 31.26 -11.43 -34.62
CA VAL A 371 30.47 -10.19 -34.50
C VAL A 371 30.35 -9.57 -35.87
N ASP A 372 29.12 -9.50 -36.40
CA ASP A 372 28.84 -9.00 -37.74
C ASP A 372 27.95 -7.75 -37.68
N GLN A 373 28.42 -6.65 -38.28
CA GLN A 373 27.69 -5.35 -38.38
C GLN A 373 27.13 -4.85 -37.06
N LEU A 374 27.85 -5.05 -35.94
CA LEU A 374 27.38 -4.63 -34.62
C LEU A 374 27.47 -3.10 -34.49
N ALA A 375 26.32 -2.47 -34.28
CA ALA A 375 26.24 -1.07 -33.89
C ALA A 375 25.57 -1.00 -32.48
N VAL A 376 26.35 -0.51 -31.50
CA VAL A 376 25.86 -0.33 -30.11
C VAL A 376 25.42 1.10 -29.93
N GLY A 377 24.20 1.30 -29.49
CA GLY A 377 23.58 2.62 -29.24
C GLY A 377 23.27 2.91 -27.78
N LEU A 378 22.85 4.14 -27.51
CA LEU A 378 22.27 4.59 -26.26
C LEU A 378 20.72 4.49 -26.32
N PRO A 379 20.02 4.58 -25.16
CA PRO A 379 18.55 4.59 -25.13
C PRO A 379 17.92 5.72 -25.97
N ASN A 380 18.65 6.82 -26.19
CA ASN A 380 18.20 7.94 -27.03
C ASN A 380 18.41 7.72 -28.53
N GLY A 381 18.90 6.52 -28.96
CA GLY A 381 19.15 6.16 -30.34
C GLY A 381 20.52 6.61 -30.88
N GLN A 382 21.36 7.29 -30.09
CA GLN A 382 22.70 7.68 -30.49
C GLN A 382 23.61 6.47 -30.54
N GLU A 383 24.23 6.21 -31.70
CA GLU A 383 25.24 5.17 -31.86
C GLU A 383 26.56 5.62 -31.18
N ILE A 384 27.18 4.70 -30.43
CA ILE A 384 28.42 4.96 -29.67
C ILE A 384 29.58 4.07 -30.11
N VAL A 385 29.33 2.86 -30.60
CA VAL A 385 30.33 1.91 -31.07
C VAL A 385 29.82 1.20 -32.29
N ARG A 386 30.67 1.05 -33.31
CA ARG A 386 30.40 0.23 -34.48
C ARG A 386 31.57 -0.73 -34.73
N LEU A 387 31.23 -1.99 -34.91
CA LEU A 387 32.13 -3.06 -35.36
C LEU A 387 31.56 -3.66 -36.62
N THR A 388 32.39 -3.64 -37.71
CA THR A 388 31.94 -4.14 -39.03
C THR A 388 32.06 -5.65 -39.09
N ASP A 389 33.18 -6.18 -38.63
CA ASP A 389 33.50 -7.62 -38.63
C ASP A 389 34.56 -7.88 -37.56
N LEU A 390 34.31 -8.80 -36.64
CA LEU A 390 35.26 -9.24 -35.62
C LEU A 390 35.10 -10.73 -35.40
N VAL A 391 36.14 -11.49 -35.68
CA VAL A 391 36.19 -12.93 -35.43
C VAL A 391 37.21 -13.21 -34.33
N ILE A 392 36.78 -13.93 -33.30
CA ILE A 392 37.62 -14.35 -32.18
C ILE A 392 37.74 -15.86 -32.18
N ALA A 393 38.99 -16.33 -32.41
CA ALA A 393 39.31 -17.74 -32.41
C ALA A 393 39.47 -18.32 -30.98
N PRO A 394 39.34 -19.63 -30.79
CA PRO A 394 39.61 -20.27 -29.50
C PRO A 394 41.05 -19.97 -29.00
N GLY A 395 41.19 -19.58 -27.74
CA GLY A 395 42.49 -19.26 -27.14
C GLY A 395 43.00 -17.85 -27.43
N GLU A 396 42.37 -17.08 -28.28
CA GLU A 396 42.75 -15.71 -28.60
C GLU A 396 42.52 -14.75 -27.43
N ARG A 397 43.42 -13.81 -27.26
CA ARG A 397 43.38 -12.75 -26.26
C ARG A 397 43.28 -11.39 -26.94
N ILE A 398 42.17 -10.68 -26.69
CA ILE A 398 41.90 -9.39 -27.31
C ILE A 398 41.94 -8.28 -26.24
N LEU A 399 42.69 -7.22 -26.50
CA LEU A 399 42.71 -6.02 -25.69
C LEU A 399 41.91 -4.91 -26.38
N VAL A 400 40.83 -4.45 -25.69
CA VAL A 400 40.04 -3.30 -26.15
C VAL A 400 40.53 -2.02 -25.47
N THR A 401 41.09 -1.09 -26.27
CA THR A 401 41.61 0.18 -25.77
C THR A 401 40.80 1.36 -26.29
N GLY A 402 40.88 2.49 -25.61
CA GLY A 402 40.25 3.74 -26.03
C GLY A 402 40.03 4.70 -24.86
N PRO A 403 39.69 5.97 -25.16
CA PRO A 403 39.44 7.00 -24.14
C PRO A 403 38.32 6.61 -23.16
N SER A 404 38.28 7.28 -21.99
CA SER A 404 37.11 7.15 -21.08
C SER A 404 35.87 7.65 -21.80
N GLY A 405 34.74 6.94 -21.62
CA GLY A 405 33.48 7.30 -22.29
C GLY A 405 33.32 6.82 -23.74
N SER A 406 34.33 6.16 -24.35
CA SER A 406 34.25 5.65 -25.73
C SER A 406 33.30 4.46 -25.96
N GLY A 407 32.53 4.03 -24.97
CA GLY A 407 31.55 2.94 -25.13
C GLY A 407 32.06 1.53 -24.87
N LYS A 408 33.32 1.34 -24.39
CA LYS A 408 33.89 0.00 -24.09
C LYS A 408 32.98 -0.83 -23.21
N THR A 409 32.48 -0.28 -22.12
CA THR A 409 31.60 -0.97 -21.20
C THR A 409 30.26 -1.35 -21.86
N SER A 410 29.69 -0.50 -22.72
CA SER A 410 28.48 -0.79 -23.47
C SER A 410 28.71 -1.88 -24.50
N LEU A 411 29.88 -1.92 -25.14
CA LEU A 411 30.29 -3.01 -26.03
C LEU A 411 30.33 -4.35 -25.27
N PHE A 412 31.02 -4.42 -24.11
CA PHE A 412 31.05 -5.65 -23.30
C PHE A 412 29.68 -6.08 -22.84
N ARG A 413 28.78 -5.15 -22.48
CA ARG A 413 27.39 -5.45 -22.14
C ARG A 413 26.61 -6.00 -23.33
N ALA A 414 26.85 -5.46 -24.54
CA ALA A 414 26.26 -5.96 -25.78
C ALA A 414 26.77 -7.37 -26.11
N LEU A 415 28.07 -7.61 -26.02
CA LEU A 415 28.67 -8.94 -26.20
C LEU A 415 28.17 -9.96 -25.15
N GLY A 416 27.90 -9.52 -23.95
CA GLY A 416 27.30 -10.33 -22.88
C GLY A 416 25.78 -10.50 -22.96
N GLY A 417 25.12 -9.95 -23.99
CA GLY A 417 23.67 -10.12 -24.21
C GLY A 417 22.76 -9.33 -23.27
N VAL A 418 23.31 -8.39 -22.48
CA VAL A 418 22.51 -7.63 -21.49
C VAL A 418 22.16 -6.21 -21.94
N TRP A 419 22.76 -5.70 -23.06
CA TRP A 419 22.50 -4.38 -23.58
C TRP A 419 21.51 -4.41 -24.75
N PRO A 420 20.30 -3.83 -24.60
CA PRO A 420 19.23 -4.00 -25.57
C PRO A 420 19.24 -2.98 -26.72
N PHE A 421 20.16 -1.98 -26.72
CA PHE A 421 20.18 -0.91 -27.70
C PHE A 421 21.30 -1.12 -28.72
N GLY A 422 20.95 -1.59 -29.89
CA GLY A 422 21.92 -1.82 -30.95
C GLY A 422 21.35 -2.62 -32.11
N THR A 423 22.16 -2.88 -33.12
CA THR A 423 21.84 -3.72 -34.28
C THR A 423 23.04 -4.58 -34.62
N GLY A 424 22.86 -5.62 -35.38
CA GLY A 424 23.91 -6.53 -35.83
C GLY A 424 23.75 -7.93 -35.23
N THR A 425 24.69 -8.81 -35.56
CA THR A 425 24.61 -10.22 -35.18
C THR A 425 25.86 -10.65 -34.43
N ILE A 426 25.68 -11.32 -33.31
CA ILE A 426 26.73 -11.97 -32.53
C ILE A 426 26.53 -13.49 -32.63
N ARG A 427 27.44 -14.17 -33.29
CA ARG A 427 27.42 -15.65 -33.40
C ARG A 427 28.33 -16.21 -32.32
N VAL A 428 27.80 -17.10 -31.50
CA VAL A 428 28.55 -17.78 -30.44
C VAL A 428 28.61 -19.29 -30.73
N PRO A 429 29.73 -19.97 -30.40
CA PRO A 429 29.83 -21.40 -30.57
C PRO A 429 28.72 -22.12 -29.80
N LYS A 430 28.20 -23.18 -30.38
CA LYS A 430 27.15 -24.01 -29.74
C LYS A 430 27.64 -24.57 -28.40
N GLY A 431 26.91 -24.27 -27.34
CA GLY A 431 27.25 -24.69 -25.98
C GLY A 431 28.29 -23.83 -25.26
N ALA A 432 28.76 -22.75 -25.89
CA ALA A 432 29.64 -21.79 -25.20
C ALA A 432 28.91 -21.02 -24.09
N SER A 433 29.59 -20.84 -22.96
CA SER A 433 29.15 -19.97 -21.91
C SER A 433 29.97 -18.67 -21.97
N VAL A 434 29.28 -17.52 -21.90
CA VAL A 434 29.90 -16.19 -21.85
C VAL A 434 29.88 -15.68 -20.41
N LEU A 435 31.06 -15.41 -19.83
CA LEU A 435 31.19 -14.79 -18.51
C LEU A 435 31.73 -13.37 -18.68
N VAL A 436 30.97 -12.40 -18.21
CA VAL A 436 31.40 -10.99 -18.12
C VAL A 436 31.69 -10.66 -16.67
N LEU A 437 32.95 -10.34 -16.37
CA LEU A 437 33.34 -9.90 -15.03
C LEU A 437 33.17 -8.38 -14.92
N PRO A 438 32.26 -7.88 -14.05
CA PRO A 438 32.10 -6.44 -13.84
C PRO A 438 33.24 -5.88 -12.99
N GLN A 439 33.48 -4.55 -13.09
CA GLN A 439 34.50 -3.85 -12.28
C GLN A 439 34.19 -3.95 -10.77
N GLY A 440 32.92 -3.90 -10.38
CA GLY A 440 32.47 -4.12 -9.00
C GLY A 440 31.90 -5.53 -8.88
N PRO A 441 32.51 -6.44 -8.11
CA PRO A 441 32.00 -7.78 -7.92
C PRO A 441 30.69 -7.74 -7.11
N TYR A 442 29.72 -8.56 -7.48
CA TYR A 442 28.53 -8.80 -6.70
C TYR A 442 28.74 -10.00 -5.77
N LEU A 443 28.61 -9.76 -4.47
CA LEU A 443 28.61 -10.81 -3.47
C LEU A 443 27.16 -10.93 -2.92
N PRO A 444 26.47 -12.07 -3.13
CA PRO A 444 25.14 -12.28 -2.58
C PRO A 444 25.20 -12.34 -1.05
N LEU A 445 24.11 -11.88 -0.40
CA LEU A 445 23.96 -12.01 1.03
C LEU A 445 23.83 -13.48 1.42
N GLY A 446 24.56 -13.89 2.46
CA GLY A 446 24.56 -15.27 2.94
C GLY A 446 25.96 -15.73 3.32
N THR A 447 26.19 -17.04 3.28
CA THR A 447 27.48 -17.62 3.62
C THR A 447 28.48 -17.43 2.48
N LEU A 448 29.80 -17.47 2.81
CA LEU A 448 30.86 -17.42 1.81
C LEU A 448 30.74 -18.56 0.80
N ARG A 449 30.33 -19.75 1.24
CA ARG A 449 30.01 -20.89 0.36
C ARG A 449 28.94 -20.54 -0.66
N GLY A 450 27.86 -19.87 -0.23
CA GLY A 450 26.80 -19.43 -1.13
C GLY A 450 27.28 -18.39 -2.14
N ALA A 451 28.15 -17.48 -1.70
CA ALA A 451 28.73 -16.45 -2.60
C ALA A 451 29.65 -17.07 -3.66
N LEU A 452 30.47 -18.03 -3.29
CA LEU A 452 31.36 -18.73 -4.23
C LEU A 452 30.60 -19.62 -5.22
N ALA A 453 29.47 -20.21 -4.79
CA ALA A 453 28.66 -21.07 -5.65
C ALA A 453 27.73 -20.28 -6.59
N TYR A 454 27.55 -18.96 -6.38
CA TYR A 454 26.63 -18.14 -7.17
C TYR A 454 27.00 -18.11 -8.66
N PRO A 455 26.02 -18.24 -9.61
CA PRO A 455 24.56 -18.32 -9.42
C PRO A 455 24.02 -19.73 -9.11
N GLY A 456 24.88 -20.71 -8.92
CA GLY A 456 24.50 -22.04 -8.46
C GLY A 456 24.01 -22.04 -7.00
N GLY A 457 23.30 -23.10 -6.59
CA GLY A 457 22.94 -23.29 -5.18
C GLY A 457 24.13 -23.70 -4.31
N GLN A 458 24.00 -23.59 -2.98
CA GLN A 458 25.07 -23.94 -2.01
C GLN A 458 25.61 -25.39 -2.16
N GLY A 459 24.83 -26.29 -2.75
CA GLY A 459 25.23 -27.69 -3.01
C GLY A 459 25.71 -27.97 -4.42
N ALA A 460 25.89 -26.93 -5.26
CA ALA A 460 26.29 -27.10 -6.65
C ALA A 460 27.73 -27.60 -6.83
N PHE A 461 28.59 -27.34 -5.83
CA PHE A 461 30.01 -27.72 -5.84
C PHE A 461 30.37 -28.51 -4.57
N THR A 462 31.31 -29.44 -4.68
CA THR A 462 31.84 -30.18 -3.53
C THR A 462 32.72 -29.29 -2.65
N GLN A 463 33.04 -29.77 -1.43
CA GLN A 463 33.99 -29.08 -0.56
C GLN A 463 35.36 -28.98 -1.23
N ASP A 464 35.82 -30.09 -1.83
CA ASP A 464 37.13 -30.18 -2.46
C ASP A 464 37.24 -29.22 -3.66
N ASP A 465 36.17 -29.01 -4.44
CA ASP A 465 36.14 -28.05 -5.54
C ASP A 465 36.31 -26.61 -5.02
N ILE A 466 35.62 -26.26 -3.93
CA ILE A 466 35.67 -24.93 -3.33
C ILE A 466 37.08 -24.68 -2.75
N ASP A 467 37.61 -25.67 -2.02
CA ASP A 467 38.92 -25.55 -1.40
C ASP A 467 40.03 -25.40 -2.47
N ALA A 468 39.95 -26.16 -3.55
CA ALA A 468 40.88 -26.07 -4.67
C ALA A 468 40.85 -24.69 -5.34
N VAL A 469 39.66 -24.09 -5.50
CA VAL A 469 39.51 -22.74 -6.07
C VAL A 469 40.07 -21.68 -5.13
N LEU A 470 39.81 -21.76 -3.80
CA LEU A 470 40.35 -20.83 -2.82
C LEU A 470 41.87 -20.86 -2.78
N ASP A 471 42.48 -22.07 -2.82
CA ASP A 471 43.93 -22.21 -2.88
C ASP A 471 44.51 -21.64 -4.19
N ALA A 472 43.86 -21.88 -5.31
CA ALA A 472 44.29 -21.40 -6.62
C ALA A 472 44.31 -19.86 -6.71
N VAL A 473 43.42 -19.16 -5.97
CA VAL A 473 43.38 -17.69 -5.92
C VAL A 473 44.09 -17.12 -4.69
N GLY A 474 44.77 -17.94 -3.86
CA GLY A 474 45.54 -17.50 -2.70
C GLY A 474 44.71 -17.15 -1.48
N LEU A 475 43.43 -17.62 -1.42
CA LEU A 475 42.49 -17.37 -0.31
C LEU A 475 42.28 -18.59 0.58
N GLY A 476 43.24 -19.54 0.67
CA GLY A 476 43.15 -20.74 1.51
C GLY A 476 42.88 -20.47 2.99
N ALA A 477 43.22 -19.29 3.51
CA ALA A 477 42.89 -18.89 4.89
C ALA A 477 41.38 -18.79 5.17
N LEU A 478 40.52 -18.85 4.12
CA LEU A 478 39.05 -18.76 4.25
C LEU A 478 38.35 -20.11 4.30
N HIS A 479 39.07 -21.25 4.21
CA HIS A 479 38.48 -22.59 4.25
C HIS A 479 37.58 -22.82 5.49
N ASP A 480 38.03 -22.35 6.67
CA ASP A 480 37.25 -22.48 7.92
C ASP A 480 36.09 -21.49 8.05
N GLN A 481 35.98 -20.51 7.14
CA GLN A 481 34.98 -19.44 7.17
C GLN A 481 33.85 -19.60 6.15
N LEU A 482 33.77 -20.73 5.48
CA LEU A 482 32.79 -20.98 4.38
C LEU A 482 31.33 -20.87 4.83
N ASN A 483 31.05 -21.10 6.09
CA ASN A 483 29.68 -21.07 6.63
C ASN A 483 29.37 -19.81 7.46
N THR A 484 30.27 -18.83 7.44
CA THR A 484 30.07 -17.54 8.11
C THR A 484 29.45 -16.49 7.19
#